data_20adb435af5aeb67b3cf8abc1b390d7f
#
_entry.id   20adb435af5aeb67b3cf8abc1b390d7f
#
_cell.length_a   1.000
_cell.length_b   1.000
_cell.length_c   1.000
_cell.angle_alpha   90.00
_cell.angle_beta   90.00
_cell.angle_gamma   90.00
#
_symmetry.space_group_name_H-M   'P 1'
#
loop_
_entity.id
_entity.type
_entity.pdbx_description
1 polymer ?
#
loop_
_entity_poly.entity_id
_entity_poly.type
_entity_poly.pdbx_seq_one_letter_code
_entity_poly.pdbx_strand_id
1 'polypeptide(L)'
;MNNHNFVHLISSYTVEDSRWMKVAINYGLRNLGITGKNPSVGCVIVKNNKLSAFGVTSPGGRPHAEENALKFAGEKSKGSVLYVTLEPCAHYERFIPCMEKIVQASIKRVVIACLDPDKRTNGKAVKYLLEKNISVSLGCEEFKAMELIQGFTKRLNFKRPYIKSKIASSLDSKISLSNGISKWITGINARKFIHLYRLRSDGILTGVNTVNDDNPTLNCRIKGLKKYSPHVFILDSKLKINIESKILNRKNISIFTTVFLNKKKEKILRNKGINIILVKHNKNNQVLLKEVIKKLYEQKINNLFIEAGSDINSSLIKENLIDEIILCRSGRIFGNDGRSIVNNLNIKEIKHSNKFYFKDSFTLDEDIIENWVFKG
;
A
#
# COMPACT_ATOMS: atom_id res chain seq x y z
N MET A 1 9.06 5.27 -35.06
CA MET A 1 9.80 6.47 -34.63
C MET A 1 10.46 6.18 -33.31
N ASN A 2 11.78 6.24 -33.27
CA ASN A 2 12.59 5.79 -32.13
C ASN A 2 12.34 6.62 -30.87
N ASN A 3 12.32 5.97 -29.70
CA ASN A 3 12.17 6.57 -28.37
C ASN A 3 13.14 7.74 -28.06
N HIS A 4 14.20 7.94 -28.84
CA HIS A 4 15.19 8.99 -28.64
C HIS A 4 14.74 10.41 -29.04
N ASN A 5 13.73 10.57 -29.91
CA ASN A 5 13.32 11.90 -30.37
C ASN A 5 12.36 12.67 -29.45
N PHE A 6 11.83 12.03 -28.40
CA PHE A 6 10.90 12.70 -27.47
C PHE A 6 11.59 13.44 -26.32
N VAL A 7 12.80 13.07 -25.96
CA VAL A 7 13.53 13.68 -24.82
C VAL A 7 13.77 15.19 -25.03
N HIS A 8 13.97 15.63 -26.26
CA HIS A 8 14.20 17.04 -26.60
C HIS A 8 12.95 17.92 -26.54
N LEU A 9 11.74 17.33 -26.53
CA LEU A 9 10.47 18.07 -26.47
C LEU A 9 9.95 18.22 -25.04
N ILE A 10 10.51 17.47 -24.08
CA ILE A 10 10.13 17.54 -22.68
C ILE A 10 10.87 18.71 -22.03
N SER A 11 10.12 19.68 -21.52
CA SER A 11 10.71 20.82 -20.81
C SER A 11 11.21 20.42 -19.42
N SER A 12 12.28 21.05 -18.94
CA SER A 12 12.71 20.94 -17.56
C SER A 12 11.63 21.45 -16.60
N TYR A 13 11.64 20.97 -15.37
CA TYR A 13 10.78 21.50 -14.30
C TYR A 13 11.57 22.46 -13.40
N THR A 14 10.85 23.36 -12.73
CA THR A 14 11.40 24.42 -11.87
C THR A 14 11.25 24.06 -10.37
N VAL A 15 11.86 24.87 -9.50
CA VAL A 15 11.65 24.80 -8.05
C VAL A 15 10.17 25.02 -7.69
N GLU A 16 9.50 25.92 -8.40
CA GLU A 16 8.06 26.17 -8.23
C GLU A 16 7.22 24.92 -8.58
N ASP A 17 7.57 24.24 -9.68
CA ASP A 17 6.92 22.99 -10.06
C ASP A 17 7.05 21.93 -8.96
N SER A 18 8.23 21.83 -8.33
CA SER A 18 8.47 20.92 -7.19
C SER A 18 7.54 21.24 -6.00
N ARG A 19 7.30 22.52 -5.69
CA ARG A 19 6.35 22.92 -4.63
C ARG A 19 4.93 22.42 -4.94
N TRP A 20 4.43 22.69 -6.15
CA TRP A 20 3.08 22.27 -6.55
C TRP A 20 2.94 20.77 -6.68
N MET A 21 3.98 20.08 -7.16
CA MET A 21 3.97 18.62 -7.20
C MET A 21 3.91 17.98 -5.80
N LYS A 22 4.63 18.55 -4.81
CA LYS A 22 4.50 18.10 -3.40
C LYS A 22 3.07 18.27 -2.88
N VAL A 23 2.37 19.33 -3.27
CA VAL A 23 0.95 19.51 -2.95
C VAL A 23 0.10 18.41 -3.59
N ALA A 24 0.33 18.10 -4.87
CA ALA A 24 -0.36 17.01 -5.56
C ALA A 24 -0.11 15.64 -4.87
N ILE A 25 1.14 15.36 -4.51
CA ILE A 25 1.53 14.13 -3.78
C ILE A 25 0.76 14.02 -2.44
N ASN A 26 0.69 15.12 -1.68
CA ASN A 26 -0.04 15.15 -0.41
C ASN A 26 -1.55 14.90 -0.59
N TYR A 27 -2.14 15.35 -1.70
CA TYR A 27 -3.52 14.98 -2.05
C TYR A 27 -3.62 13.49 -2.39
N GLY A 28 -2.68 12.93 -3.16
CA GLY A 28 -2.65 11.50 -3.47
C GLY A 28 -2.60 10.61 -2.23
N LEU A 29 -1.86 11.00 -1.19
CA LEU A 29 -1.78 10.25 0.07
C LEU A 29 -3.12 10.08 0.79
N ARG A 30 -4.12 10.96 0.54
CA ARG A 30 -5.42 10.93 1.24
C ARG A 30 -6.24 9.68 0.94
N ASN A 31 -6.18 9.20 -0.32
CA ASN A 31 -7.00 8.08 -0.77
C ASN A 31 -6.19 6.80 -1.02
N LEU A 32 -4.92 6.79 -0.62
CA LEU A 32 -4.10 5.57 -0.67
C LEU A 32 -4.76 4.46 0.17
N GLY A 33 -4.91 3.25 -0.40
CA GLY A 33 -5.57 2.10 0.22
C GLY A 33 -7.09 2.02 0.01
N ILE A 34 -7.73 3.04 -0.59
CA ILE A 34 -9.19 3.03 -0.83
C ILE A 34 -9.58 3.18 -2.30
N THR A 35 -8.60 3.25 -3.19
CA THR A 35 -8.80 3.39 -4.64
C THR A 35 -9.00 2.05 -5.37
N GLY A 36 -9.05 0.93 -4.63
CA GLY A 36 -9.20 -0.41 -5.20
C GLY A 36 -8.01 -0.79 -6.10
N LYS A 37 -8.31 -1.34 -7.29
CA LYS A 37 -7.27 -1.77 -8.23
C LYS A 37 -6.45 -0.62 -8.86
N ASN A 38 -6.96 0.61 -8.82
CA ASN A 38 -6.31 1.77 -9.42
C ASN A 38 -5.31 2.42 -8.45
N PRO A 39 -4.26 3.09 -8.95
CA PRO A 39 -3.35 3.82 -8.09
C PRO A 39 -4.03 5.05 -7.47
N SER A 40 -3.56 5.49 -6.31
CA SER A 40 -3.96 6.77 -5.76
C SER A 40 -3.11 7.87 -6.39
N VAL A 41 -3.76 8.74 -7.15
CA VAL A 41 -3.13 9.84 -7.87
C VAL A 41 -3.62 11.16 -7.28
N GLY A 42 -2.73 12.13 -7.17
CA GLY A 42 -3.08 13.50 -6.84
C GLY A 42 -2.86 14.41 -8.03
N CYS A 43 -3.75 15.40 -8.20
CA CYS A 43 -3.69 16.38 -9.26
C CYS A 43 -3.99 17.77 -8.70
N VAL A 44 -3.23 18.78 -9.10
CA VAL A 44 -3.53 20.19 -8.82
C VAL A 44 -3.46 21.03 -10.09
N ILE A 45 -4.34 22.02 -10.19
CA ILE A 45 -4.40 22.98 -11.29
C ILE A 45 -4.03 24.34 -10.74
N VAL A 46 -3.04 24.99 -11.36
CA VAL A 46 -2.47 26.26 -10.91
C VAL A 46 -2.56 27.28 -12.03
N LYS A 47 -3.02 28.47 -11.71
CA LYS A 47 -3.09 29.63 -12.63
C LYS A 47 -2.52 30.86 -11.95
N ASN A 48 -1.60 31.57 -12.61
CA ASN A 48 -0.95 32.77 -12.06
C ASN A 48 -0.36 32.53 -10.66
N ASN A 49 0.33 31.40 -10.49
CA ASN A 49 0.93 30.96 -9.23
C ASN A 49 -0.06 30.81 -8.05
N LYS A 50 -1.35 30.56 -8.33
CA LYS A 50 -2.40 30.32 -7.33
C LYS A 50 -3.08 29.00 -7.59
N LEU A 51 -3.36 28.24 -6.54
CA LEU A 51 -4.13 27.01 -6.61
C LEU A 51 -5.55 27.31 -7.08
N SER A 52 -5.92 26.83 -8.28
CA SER A 52 -7.27 26.97 -8.82
C SER A 52 -8.17 25.78 -8.47
N ALA A 53 -7.60 24.57 -8.49
CA ALA A 53 -8.35 23.36 -8.18
C ALA A 53 -7.39 22.23 -7.77
N PHE A 54 -7.96 21.20 -7.15
CA PHE A 54 -7.28 19.94 -6.88
C PHE A 54 -8.20 18.75 -7.11
N GLY A 55 -7.62 17.60 -7.30
CA GLY A 55 -8.32 16.32 -7.40
C GLY A 55 -7.47 15.19 -6.84
N VAL A 56 -8.13 14.13 -6.44
CA VAL A 56 -7.52 12.87 -6.04
C VAL A 56 -8.34 11.73 -6.62
N THR A 57 -7.70 10.60 -6.95
CA THR A 57 -8.44 9.40 -7.37
C THR A 57 -9.50 9.06 -6.33
N SER A 58 -10.75 8.98 -6.75
CA SER A 58 -11.89 8.73 -5.85
C SER A 58 -11.84 7.31 -5.24
N PRO A 59 -12.50 7.07 -4.08
CA PRO A 59 -12.70 5.73 -3.55
C PRO A 59 -13.27 4.78 -4.62
N GLY A 60 -12.72 3.56 -4.69
CA GLY A 60 -13.06 2.61 -5.76
C GLY A 60 -12.34 2.85 -7.09
N GLY A 61 -11.53 3.92 -7.20
CA GLY A 61 -10.61 4.16 -8.31
C GLY A 61 -11.14 5.09 -9.42
N ARG A 62 -12.39 5.55 -9.34
CA ARG A 62 -12.94 6.53 -10.29
C ARG A 62 -13.93 7.48 -9.61
N PRO A 63 -14.07 8.74 -10.08
CA PRO A 63 -13.28 9.42 -11.13
C PRO A 63 -11.79 9.51 -10.81
N HIS A 64 -10.93 9.69 -11.85
CA HIS A 64 -9.49 9.91 -11.67
C HIS A 64 -9.20 11.30 -11.11
N ALA A 65 -7.96 11.52 -10.63
CA ALA A 65 -7.54 12.77 -10.00
C ALA A 65 -7.69 13.96 -10.94
N GLU A 66 -7.26 13.81 -12.20
CA GLU A 66 -7.33 14.83 -13.24
C GLU A 66 -8.78 15.21 -13.53
N GLU A 67 -9.66 14.20 -13.63
CA GLU A 67 -11.09 14.39 -13.88
C GLU A 67 -11.75 15.19 -12.75
N ASN A 68 -11.44 14.85 -11.49
CA ASN A 68 -11.92 15.60 -10.33
C ASN A 68 -11.39 17.03 -10.31
N ALA A 69 -10.09 17.22 -10.58
CA ALA A 69 -9.48 18.55 -10.62
C ALA A 69 -10.05 19.44 -11.73
N LEU A 70 -10.20 18.89 -12.94
CA LEU A 70 -10.76 19.61 -14.09
C LEU A 70 -12.23 19.98 -13.86
N LYS A 71 -13.03 19.05 -13.33
CA LYS A 71 -14.43 19.32 -12.97
C LYS A 71 -14.54 20.45 -11.95
N PHE A 72 -13.65 20.47 -10.96
CA PHE A 72 -13.66 21.51 -9.93
C PHE A 72 -13.16 22.87 -10.45
N ALA A 73 -12.17 22.86 -11.37
CA ALA A 73 -11.62 24.08 -11.97
C ALA A 73 -12.61 24.77 -12.92
N GLY A 74 -13.39 24.00 -13.69
CA GLY A 74 -14.26 24.55 -14.74
C GLY A 74 -13.45 25.44 -15.70
N GLU A 75 -13.98 26.59 -16.05
CA GLU A 75 -13.35 27.57 -16.95
C GLU A 75 -11.97 28.09 -16.48
N LYS A 76 -11.68 27.99 -15.18
CA LYS A 76 -10.36 28.39 -14.64
C LYS A 76 -9.23 27.48 -15.11
N SER A 77 -9.54 26.30 -15.65
CA SER A 77 -8.56 25.37 -16.23
C SER A 77 -7.87 25.92 -17.47
N LYS A 78 -8.56 26.73 -18.28
CA LYS A 78 -8.05 27.30 -19.53
C LYS A 78 -6.77 28.13 -19.33
N GLY A 79 -5.70 27.71 -20.00
CA GLY A 79 -4.38 28.38 -19.93
C GLY A 79 -3.63 28.13 -18.60
N SER A 80 -4.08 27.21 -17.76
CA SER A 80 -3.43 26.87 -16.50
C SER A 80 -2.34 25.79 -16.66
N VAL A 81 -1.60 25.53 -15.58
CA VAL A 81 -0.64 24.42 -15.46
C VAL A 81 -1.29 23.33 -14.61
N LEU A 82 -1.23 22.09 -15.09
CA LEU A 82 -1.73 20.92 -14.38
C LEU A 82 -0.53 20.09 -13.87
N TYR A 83 -0.51 19.80 -12.58
CA TYR A 83 0.47 18.94 -11.92
C TYR A 83 -0.21 17.63 -11.56
N VAL A 84 0.37 16.51 -11.95
CA VAL A 84 -0.20 15.18 -11.68
C VAL A 84 0.89 14.20 -11.29
N THR A 85 0.61 13.40 -10.25
CA THR A 85 1.62 12.49 -9.67
C THR A 85 1.89 11.26 -10.51
N LEU A 86 1.05 10.95 -11.52
CA LEU A 86 1.19 9.83 -12.44
C LEU A 86 0.77 10.28 -13.83
N GLU A 87 1.41 9.75 -14.87
CA GLU A 87 1.01 9.98 -16.25
C GLU A 87 -0.49 9.79 -16.45
N PRO A 88 -1.21 10.75 -17.06
CA PRO A 88 -2.65 10.65 -17.33
C PRO A 88 -2.98 9.42 -18.18
N CYS A 89 -4.08 8.73 -17.88
CA CYS A 89 -4.46 7.53 -18.63
C CYS A 89 -4.70 7.85 -20.12
N ALA A 90 -4.22 6.90 -20.99
CA ALA A 90 -4.27 7.01 -22.44
C ALA A 90 -5.12 5.94 -23.12
N HIS A 91 -5.71 5.03 -22.35
CA HIS A 91 -6.49 3.93 -22.90
C HIS A 91 -7.99 4.19 -22.82
N TYR A 92 -8.68 3.84 -23.90
CA TYR A 92 -10.13 3.86 -23.98
C TYR A 92 -10.69 2.57 -23.34
N GLU A 93 -11.53 2.74 -22.34
CA GLU A 93 -12.38 1.68 -21.80
C GLU A 93 -13.85 2.13 -21.93
N ARG A 94 -14.51 2.43 -20.81
CA ARG A 94 -15.88 2.96 -20.78
C ARG A 94 -15.94 4.49 -20.71
N PHE A 95 -14.81 5.16 -20.57
CA PHE A 95 -14.69 6.59 -20.31
C PHE A 95 -13.64 7.21 -21.21
N ILE A 96 -13.81 8.49 -21.51
CA ILE A 96 -12.83 9.30 -22.22
C ILE A 96 -11.55 9.35 -21.37
N PRO A 97 -10.36 9.07 -21.98
CA PRO A 97 -9.08 9.14 -21.28
C PRO A 97 -8.78 10.52 -20.70
N CYS A 98 -8.03 10.54 -19.58
CA CYS A 98 -7.66 11.82 -18.94
C CYS A 98 -6.82 12.71 -19.86
N MET A 99 -5.95 12.15 -20.72
CA MET A 99 -5.19 12.91 -21.69
C MET A 99 -6.08 13.77 -22.61
N GLU A 100 -7.23 13.24 -23.03
CA GLU A 100 -8.16 14.00 -23.88
C GLU A 100 -8.91 15.06 -23.09
N LYS A 101 -9.36 14.75 -21.87
CA LYS A 101 -10.01 15.74 -20.99
C LYS A 101 -9.10 16.94 -20.70
N ILE A 102 -7.79 16.70 -20.58
CA ILE A 102 -6.78 17.75 -20.40
C ILE A 102 -6.72 18.67 -21.63
N VAL A 103 -6.74 18.10 -22.85
CA VAL A 103 -6.78 18.86 -24.11
C VAL A 103 -8.07 19.67 -24.20
N GLN A 104 -9.23 19.02 -23.97
CA GLN A 104 -10.54 19.69 -24.01
C GLN A 104 -10.64 20.86 -23.02
N ALA A 105 -9.98 20.75 -21.86
CA ALA A 105 -9.94 21.79 -20.85
C ALA A 105 -8.95 22.92 -21.17
N SER A 106 -8.29 22.89 -22.33
CA SER A 106 -7.33 23.91 -22.79
C SER A 106 -6.22 24.19 -21.76
N ILE A 107 -5.69 23.14 -21.12
CA ILE A 107 -4.52 23.22 -20.24
C ILE A 107 -3.31 23.63 -21.09
N LYS A 108 -2.51 24.59 -20.59
CA LYS A 108 -1.33 25.10 -21.32
C LYS A 108 -0.11 24.20 -21.14
N ARG A 109 0.08 23.63 -19.95
CA ARG A 109 1.24 22.81 -19.60
C ARG A 109 0.84 21.73 -18.60
N VAL A 110 1.43 20.54 -18.76
CA VAL A 110 1.27 19.42 -17.82
C VAL A 110 2.63 19.07 -17.22
N VAL A 111 2.71 19.03 -15.91
CA VAL A 111 3.89 18.56 -15.16
C VAL A 111 3.54 17.19 -14.56
N ILE A 112 4.28 16.17 -14.97
CA ILE A 112 4.06 14.77 -14.61
C ILE A 112 5.20 14.32 -13.69
N ALA A 113 4.88 13.70 -12.56
CA ALA A 113 5.92 13.19 -11.66
C ALA A 113 6.58 11.93 -12.21
N CYS A 114 5.82 10.92 -12.61
CA CYS A 114 6.36 9.68 -13.16
C CYS A 114 5.47 9.10 -14.26
N LEU A 115 6.07 8.30 -15.14
CA LEU A 115 5.35 7.55 -16.16
C LEU A 115 4.50 6.44 -15.54
N ASP A 116 3.40 6.08 -16.22
CA ASP A 116 2.54 4.99 -15.81
C ASP A 116 3.25 3.64 -16.08
N PRO A 117 3.40 2.75 -15.08
CA PRO A 117 3.94 1.41 -15.29
C PRO A 117 3.04 0.52 -16.18
N ASP A 118 1.78 0.90 -16.39
CA ASP A 118 0.86 0.17 -17.27
C ASP A 118 1.22 0.43 -18.74
N LYS A 119 1.62 -0.63 -19.45
CA LYS A 119 1.99 -0.59 -20.88
C LYS A 119 0.89 -0.01 -21.79
N ARG A 120 -0.36 0.02 -21.34
CA ARG A 120 -1.47 0.64 -22.08
C ARG A 120 -1.35 2.16 -22.14
N THR A 121 -0.70 2.76 -21.14
CA THR A 121 -0.51 4.22 -21.00
C THR A 121 0.95 4.62 -21.24
N ASN A 122 1.91 3.95 -20.66
CA ASN A 122 3.34 4.28 -20.60
C ASN A 122 3.87 5.09 -21.79
N GLY A 123 4.11 6.39 -21.60
CA GLY A 123 4.60 7.35 -22.59
C GLY A 123 3.59 7.81 -23.64
N LYS A 124 2.41 7.19 -23.73
CA LYS A 124 1.41 7.51 -24.76
C LYS A 124 0.70 8.84 -24.50
N ALA A 125 0.38 9.12 -23.22
CA ALA A 125 -0.24 10.40 -22.88
C ALA A 125 0.75 11.55 -23.05
N VAL A 126 2.01 11.36 -22.71
CA VAL A 126 3.07 12.35 -22.96
C VAL A 126 3.13 12.68 -24.46
N LYS A 127 3.23 11.65 -25.31
CA LYS A 127 3.25 11.81 -26.76
C LYS A 127 2.02 12.56 -27.27
N TYR A 128 0.83 12.14 -26.88
CA TYR A 128 -0.44 12.74 -27.31
C TYR A 128 -0.55 14.21 -26.91
N LEU A 129 -0.17 14.57 -25.67
CA LEU A 129 -0.21 15.96 -25.19
C LEU A 129 0.73 16.86 -25.99
N LEU A 130 1.96 16.40 -26.31
CA LEU A 130 2.92 17.12 -27.13
C LEU A 130 2.39 17.33 -28.57
N GLU A 131 1.77 16.30 -29.18
CA GLU A 131 1.12 16.39 -30.50
C GLU A 131 -0.05 17.39 -30.53
N LYS A 132 -0.66 17.68 -29.37
CA LYS A 132 -1.70 18.70 -29.19
C LYS A 132 -1.16 20.08 -28.76
N ASN A 133 0.15 20.29 -28.91
CA ASN A 133 0.84 21.51 -28.52
C ASN A 133 0.71 21.90 -27.04
N ILE A 134 0.54 20.92 -26.16
CA ILE A 134 0.60 21.09 -24.71
C ILE A 134 2.03 20.83 -24.26
N SER A 135 2.65 21.80 -23.58
CA SER A 135 3.99 21.62 -23.01
C SER A 135 3.97 20.57 -21.90
N VAL A 136 4.94 19.67 -21.90
CA VAL A 136 5.06 18.60 -20.88
C VAL A 136 6.40 18.71 -20.16
N SER A 137 6.38 18.59 -18.84
CA SER A 137 7.57 18.34 -18.01
C SER A 137 7.40 16.99 -17.29
N LEU A 138 8.47 16.21 -17.20
CA LEU A 138 8.46 14.87 -16.61
C LEU A 138 9.55 14.75 -15.53
N GLY A 139 9.32 13.89 -14.52
CA GLY A 139 10.31 13.55 -13.48
C GLY A 139 10.26 14.47 -12.24
N CYS A 140 9.28 15.37 -12.16
CA CYS A 140 9.16 16.29 -11.02
C CYS A 140 8.75 15.56 -9.75
N GLU A 141 9.63 15.51 -8.72
CA GLU A 141 9.43 14.76 -7.46
C GLU A 141 9.14 13.27 -7.68
N GLU A 142 9.74 12.67 -8.71
CA GLU A 142 9.48 11.30 -9.17
C GLU A 142 9.55 10.27 -8.05
N PHE A 143 10.63 10.27 -7.25
CA PHE A 143 10.82 9.31 -6.17
C PHE A 143 9.66 9.31 -5.16
N LYS A 144 9.17 10.49 -4.78
CA LYS A 144 8.04 10.61 -3.84
C LYS A 144 6.72 10.19 -4.47
N ALA A 145 6.51 10.48 -5.75
CA ALA A 145 5.32 10.06 -6.47
C ALA A 145 5.30 8.53 -6.67
N MET A 146 6.45 7.91 -6.94
CA MET A 146 6.57 6.45 -7.05
C MET A 146 6.18 5.74 -5.74
N GLU A 147 6.39 6.35 -4.57
CA GLU A 147 5.93 5.78 -3.29
C GLU A 147 4.39 5.67 -3.21
N LEU A 148 3.64 6.57 -3.85
CA LEU A 148 2.18 6.47 -3.91
C LEU A 148 1.71 5.26 -4.71
N ILE A 149 2.45 4.92 -5.76
CA ILE A 149 2.05 3.89 -6.72
C ILE A 149 2.84 2.59 -6.56
N GLN A 150 3.71 2.47 -5.55
CA GLN A 150 4.59 1.29 -5.38
C GLN A 150 3.83 -0.04 -5.36
N GLY A 151 2.66 -0.09 -4.70
CA GLY A 151 1.80 -1.27 -4.68
C GLY A 151 1.22 -1.59 -6.05
N PHE A 152 0.74 -0.58 -6.77
CA PHE A 152 0.24 -0.72 -8.14
C PHE A 152 1.35 -1.21 -9.08
N THR A 153 2.53 -0.61 -9.02
CA THR A 153 3.72 -1.00 -9.80
C THR A 153 4.14 -2.43 -9.48
N LYS A 154 4.21 -2.78 -8.19
CA LYS A 154 4.60 -4.14 -7.77
C LYS A 154 3.62 -5.18 -8.28
N ARG A 155 2.32 -4.90 -8.20
CA ARG A 155 1.28 -5.79 -8.71
C ARG A 155 1.37 -5.99 -10.23
N LEU A 156 1.63 -4.94 -11.00
CA LEU A 156 1.74 -5.06 -12.47
C LEU A 156 2.99 -5.82 -12.90
N ASN A 157 4.15 -5.47 -12.33
CA ASN A 157 5.44 -5.98 -12.79
C ASN A 157 5.80 -7.34 -12.19
N PHE A 158 5.42 -7.60 -10.93
CA PHE A 158 5.81 -8.80 -10.18
C PHE A 158 4.64 -9.73 -9.85
N LYS A 159 3.43 -9.41 -10.28
CA LYS A 159 2.21 -10.21 -10.07
C LYS A 159 1.95 -10.53 -8.59
N ARG A 160 2.27 -9.60 -7.69
CA ARG A 160 2.05 -9.68 -6.25
C ARG A 160 1.83 -8.30 -5.62
N PRO A 161 1.18 -8.20 -4.45
CA PRO A 161 1.11 -6.94 -3.71
C PRO A 161 2.49 -6.46 -3.23
N TYR A 162 2.60 -5.17 -2.94
CA TYR A 162 3.67 -4.61 -2.13
C TYR A 162 3.39 -4.91 -0.66
N ILE A 163 4.33 -5.54 0.03
CA ILE A 163 4.13 -6.08 1.37
C ILE A 163 4.92 -5.28 2.39
N LYS A 164 4.19 -4.62 3.30
CA LYS A 164 4.75 -3.92 4.45
C LYS A 164 4.50 -4.72 5.71
N SER A 165 5.55 -5.06 6.45
CA SER A 165 5.41 -5.75 7.73
C SER A 165 5.65 -4.80 8.89
N LYS A 166 4.66 -4.69 9.79
CA LYS A 166 4.81 -3.96 11.05
C LYS A 166 5.29 -4.89 12.14
N ILE A 167 6.33 -4.49 12.83
CA ILE A 167 6.86 -5.18 13.99
C ILE A 167 6.90 -4.19 15.16
N ALA A 168 6.30 -4.55 16.30
CA ALA A 168 6.49 -3.82 17.55
C ALA A 168 7.44 -4.61 18.44
N SER A 169 8.52 -4.02 18.88
CA SER A 169 9.53 -4.73 19.67
C SER A 169 10.06 -3.91 20.84
N SER A 170 10.65 -4.63 21.80
CA SER A 170 11.56 -4.08 22.80
C SER A 170 12.87 -3.64 22.14
N LEU A 171 13.75 -2.97 22.92
CA LEU A 171 15.08 -2.53 22.47
C LEU A 171 15.95 -3.72 22.05
N ASP A 172 15.84 -4.83 22.76
CA ASP A 172 16.52 -6.10 22.49
C ASP A 172 15.76 -7.04 21.51
N SER A 173 14.88 -6.44 20.67
CA SER A 173 14.20 -7.10 19.55
C SER A 173 13.28 -8.27 19.95
N LYS A 174 12.50 -8.10 21.01
CA LYS A 174 11.49 -9.08 21.44
C LYS A 174 10.08 -8.55 21.22
N ILE A 175 9.16 -9.43 20.78
CA ILE A 175 7.75 -9.09 20.49
C ILE A 175 6.78 -9.53 21.58
N SER A 176 7.22 -10.29 22.55
CA SER A 176 6.45 -10.68 23.75
C SER A 176 7.37 -11.26 24.80
N LEU A 177 6.90 -11.39 26.02
CA LEU A 177 7.53 -12.21 27.06
C LEU A 177 7.40 -13.71 26.72
N SER A 178 8.11 -14.56 27.43
CA SER A 178 8.09 -16.02 27.28
C SER A 178 6.68 -16.62 27.47
N ASN A 179 5.89 -16.06 28.37
CA ASN A 179 4.51 -16.45 28.65
C ASN A 179 3.50 -15.94 27.60
N GLY A 180 3.97 -15.25 26.53
CA GLY A 180 3.14 -14.74 25.44
C GLY A 180 2.53 -13.34 25.67
N ILE A 181 2.72 -12.72 26.84
CA ILE A 181 2.26 -11.36 27.08
C ILE A 181 3.00 -10.39 26.14
N SER A 182 2.22 -9.70 25.27
CA SER A 182 2.72 -8.75 24.26
C SER A 182 2.16 -7.33 24.45
N LYS A 183 1.20 -7.12 25.36
CA LYS A 183 0.53 -5.83 25.61
C LYS A 183 1.15 -5.14 26.82
N TRP A 184 1.59 -3.90 26.77
CA TRP A 184 1.81 -3.03 25.61
C TRP A 184 3.31 -2.79 25.49
N ILE A 185 3.91 -3.19 24.38
CA ILE A 185 5.36 -3.00 24.19
C ILE A 185 5.63 -1.54 23.86
N THR A 186 4.89 -0.98 22.89
CA THR A 186 5.02 0.41 22.45
C THR A 186 3.93 1.31 23.03
N GLY A 187 4.20 2.61 23.07
CA GLY A 187 3.31 3.64 23.61
C GLY A 187 2.03 3.84 22.79
N ILE A 188 1.14 4.66 23.31
CA ILE A 188 -0.19 4.90 22.73
C ILE A 188 -0.10 5.62 21.38
N ASN A 189 0.84 6.57 21.21
CA ASN A 189 0.95 7.36 19.98
C ASN A 189 1.55 6.53 18.85
N ALA A 190 2.54 5.66 19.09
CA ALA A 190 3.00 4.68 18.12
C ALA A 190 1.86 3.77 17.63
N ARG A 191 1.02 3.26 18.56
CA ARG A 191 -0.14 2.45 18.20
C ARG A 191 -1.21 3.23 17.41
N LYS A 192 -1.45 4.52 17.74
CA LYS A 192 -2.35 5.38 16.95
C LYS A 192 -1.81 5.61 15.55
N PHE A 193 -0.50 5.82 15.42
CA PHE A 193 0.15 6.05 14.12
C PHE A 193 -0.01 4.86 13.16
N ILE A 194 0.04 3.62 13.67
CA ILE A 194 -0.16 2.41 12.86
C ILE A 194 -1.53 2.37 12.16
N HIS A 195 -2.54 3.06 12.69
CA HIS A 195 -3.83 3.17 12.01
C HIS A 195 -3.77 3.89 10.64
N LEU A 196 -2.76 4.74 10.40
CA LEU A 196 -2.51 5.31 9.07
C LEU A 196 -2.05 4.24 8.09
N TYR A 197 -1.18 3.32 8.51
CA TYR A 197 -0.75 2.21 7.66
C TYR A 197 -1.91 1.26 7.33
N ARG A 198 -2.78 0.99 8.32
CA ARG A 198 -4.01 0.22 8.06
C ARG A 198 -4.89 0.91 7.04
N LEU A 199 -5.12 2.22 7.17
CA LEU A 199 -5.93 3.01 6.24
C LEU A 199 -5.34 2.99 4.83
N ARG A 200 -4.01 3.08 4.70
CA ARG A 200 -3.28 3.16 3.43
C ARG A 200 -3.01 1.80 2.78
N SER A 201 -3.63 0.74 3.29
CA SER A 201 -3.49 -0.62 2.77
C SER A 201 -4.82 -1.16 2.27
N ASP A 202 -4.78 -1.93 1.18
CA ASP A 202 -5.97 -2.60 0.63
C ASP A 202 -6.37 -3.81 1.50
N GLY A 203 -5.37 -4.42 2.14
CA GLY A 203 -5.57 -5.57 3.02
C GLY A 203 -4.60 -5.65 4.18
N ILE A 204 -5.03 -6.30 5.26
CA ILE A 204 -4.18 -6.71 6.39
C ILE A 204 -4.09 -8.23 6.39
N LEU A 205 -2.88 -8.78 6.51
CA LEU A 205 -2.65 -10.20 6.73
C LEU A 205 -2.23 -10.45 8.17
N THR A 206 -2.85 -11.43 8.80
CA THR A 206 -2.52 -11.87 10.16
C THR A 206 -2.59 -13.38 10.29
N GLY A 207 -2.10 -13.92 11.41
CA GLY A 207 -2.21 -15.34 11.76
C GLY A 207 -3.32 -15.63 12.76
N VAL A 208 -3.86 -16.83 12.74
CA VAL A 208 -4.88 -17.27 13.68
C VAL A 208 -4.41 -17.21 15.13
N ASN A 209 -3.12 -17.45 15.41
CA ASN A 209 -2.59 -17.33 16.77
C ASN A 209 -2.73 -15.89 17.27
N THR A 210 -2.35 -14.89 16.47
CA THR A 210 -2.54 -13.46 16.81
C THR A 210 -4.02 -13.15 17.06
N VAL A 211 -4.93 -13.73 16.28
CA VAL A 211 -6.37 -13.51 16.47
C VAL A 211 -6.86 -14.13 17.79
N ASN A 212 -6.44 -15.35 18.10
CA ASN A 212 -6.89 -16.05 19.29
C ASN A 212 -6.26 -15.47 20.57
N ASP A 213 -4.97 -15.11 20.55
CA ASP A 213 -4.23 -14.62 21.72
C ASP A 213 -4.58 -13.16 22.06
N ASP A 214 -4.63 -12.27 21.03
CA ASP A 214 -4.83 -10.84 21.23
C ASP A 214 -6.29 -10.38 21.08
N ASN A 215 -7.14 -11.20 20.45
CA ASN A 215 -8.54 -10.88 20.12
C ASN A 215 -8.71 -9.49 19.49
N PRO A 216 -7.94 -9.16 18.44
CA PRO A 216 -7.90 -7.83 17.85
C PRO A 216 -9.10 -7.58 16.92
N THR A 217 -9.41 -6.30 16.65
CA THR A 217 -10.37 -5.93 15.60
C THR A 217 -9.71 -5.58 14.27
N LEU A 218 -8.41 -5.25 14.22
CA LEU A 218 -7.63 -4.86 13.06
C LEU A 218 -8.32 -3.82 12.14
N ASN A 219 -9.12 -2.92 12.71
CA ASN A 219 -9.77 -1.84 11.98
C ASN A 219 -8.97 -0.53 12.04
N CYS A 220 -9.31 0.42 11.18
CA CYS A 220 -8.87 1.80 11.32
C CYS A 220 -9.71 2.49 12.42
N ARG A 221 -9.04 3.14 13.40
CA ARG A 221 -9.72 3.87 14.49
C ARG A 221 -9.55 5.39 14.39
N ILE A 222 -9.08 5.88 13.24
CA ILE A 222 -9.02 7.33 12.98
C ILE A 222 -10.47 7.83 12.87
N LYS A 223 -10.78 8.90 13.59
CA LYS A 223 -12.13 9.49 13.61
C LYS A 223 -12.61 9.82 12.18
N GLY A 224 -13.82 9.40 11.84
CA GLY A 224 -14.41 9.57 10.49
C GLY A 224 -13.95 8.57 9.43
N LEU A 225 -12.86 7.81 9.65
CA LEU A 225 -12.26 6.93 8.64
C LEU A 225 -12.50 5.42 8.89
N LYS A 226 -13.25 5.04 9.92
CA LYS A 226 -13.53 3.64 10.26
C LYS A 226 -14.14 2.84 9.10
N LYS A 227 -14.96 3.48 8.25
CA LYS A 227 -15.60 2.87 7.08
C LYS A 227 -14.61 2.40 6.02
N TYR A 228 -13.41 2.96 6.00
CA TYR A 228 -12.32 2.60 5.09
C TYR A 228 -11.34 1.59 5.71
N SER A 229 -11.75 0.86 6.74
CA SER A 229 -10.92 -0.21 7.29
C SER A 229 -10.66 -1.28 6.23
N PRO A 230 -9.39 -1.70 6.02
CA PRO A 230 -9.01 -2.62 4.94
C PRO A 230 -9.63 -4.01 5.11
N HIS A 231 -9.61 -4.82 4.05
CA HIS A 231 -9.95 -6.24 4.12
C HIS A 231 -8.96 -6.97 5.04
N VAL A 232 -9.43 -7.95 5.85
CA VAL A 232 -8.52 -8.75 6.68
C VAL A 232 -8.45 -10.18 6.15
N PHE A 233 -7.22 -10.63 5.97
CA PHE A 233 -6.85 -11.97 5.56
C PHE A 233 -6.21 -12.70 6.75
N ILE A 234 -6.77 -13.85 7.12
CA ILE A 234 -6.31 -14.65 8.26
C ILE A 234 -5.71 -15.94 7.73
N LEU A 235 -4.47 -16.24 8.10
CA LEU A 235 -3.86 -17.55 7.84
C LEU A 235 -4.25 -18.51 8.96
N ASP A 236 -5.07 -19.50 8.63
CA ASP A 236 -5.57 -20.50 9.57
C ASP A 236 -5.65 -21.88 8.92
N SER A 237 -4.52 -22.56 8.83
CA SER A 237 -4.38 -23.83 8.12
C SER A 237 -5.40 -24.89 8.52
N LYS A 238 -5.85 -24.88 9.77
CA LYS A 238 -6.71 -25.93 10.36
C LYS A 238 -8.05 -25.41 10.88
N LEU A 239 -8.47 -24.18 10.50
CA LEU A 239 -9.66 -23.49 11.01
C LEU A 239 -9.74 -23.49 12.56
N LYS A 240 -8.61 -23.13 13.20
CA LYS A 240 -8.51 -23.04 14.67
C LYS A 240 -9.12 -21.77 15.26
N ILE A 241 -9.47 -20.78 14.42
CA ILE A 241 -10.02 -19.49 14.87
C ILE A 241 -11.17 -19.70 15.85
N ASN A 242 -11.17 -18.97 16.95
CA ASN A 242 -12.30 -18.93 17.87
C ASN A 242 -13.49 -18.23 17.20
N ILE A 243 -14.65 -18.87 17.14
CA ILE A 243 -15.88 -18.35 16.50
C ILE A 243 -16.44 -17.10 17.19
N GLU A 244 -16.01 -16.82 18.43
CA GLU A 244 -16.37 -15.64 19.21
C GLU A 244 -15.35 -14.50 19.09
N SER A 245 -14.31 -14.66 18.25
CA SER A 245 -13.30 -13.62 18.06
C SER A 245 -13.94 -12.32 17.55
N LYS A 246 -13.60 -11.19 18.19
CA LYS A 246 -14.11 -9.85 17.84
C LYS A 246 -13.95 -9.47 16.35
N ILE A 247 -12.89 -9.99 15.71
CA ILE A 247 -12.61 -9.75 14.32
C ILE A 247 -13.71 -10.27 13.40
N LEU A 248 -14.39 -11.37 13.76
CA LEU A 248 -15.44 -11.99 12.95
C LEU A 248 -16.75 -11.17 12.90
N ASN A 249 -16.87 -10.13 13.73
CA ASN A 249 -17.98 -9.16 13.66
C ASN A 249 -17.75 -8.08 12.59
N ARG A 250 -16.63 -8.14 11.85
CA ARG A 250 -16.35 -7.21 10.75
C ARG A 250 -16.88 -7.76 9.43
N LYS A 251 -17.21 -6.83 8.53
CA LYS A 251 -17.31 -7.11 7.09
C LYS A 251 -15.89 -7.25 6.50
N ASN A 252 -15.77 -7.88 5.35
CA ASN A 252 -14.52 -8.01 4.59
C ASN A 252 -13.43 -8.81 5.34
N ILE A 253 -13.78 -10.06 5.70
CA ILE A 253 -12.86 -11.05 6.26
C ILE A 253 -12.73 -12.22 5.30
N SER A 254 -11.49 -12.66 5.06
CA SER A 254 -11.19 -13.93 4.40
C SER A 254 -10.26 -14.77 5.25
N ILE A 255 -10.50 -16.06 5.30
CA ILE A 255 -9.64 -17.04 5.98
C ILE A 255 -9.02 -17.94 4.91
N PHE A 256 -7.69 -18.01 4.87
CA PHE A 256 -6.97 -18.99 4.08
C PHE A 256 -6.75 -20.24 4.91
N THR A 257 -7.21 -21.37 4.41
CA THR A 257 -7.11 -22.68 5.07
C THR A 257 -6.64 -23.77 4.11
N THR A 258 -6.14 -24.89 4.63
CA THR A 258 -5.70 -26.04 3.82
C THR A 258 -6.68 -27.18 3.83
N VAL A 259 -7.63 -27.18 4.77
CA VAL A 259 -8.56 -28.29 5.00
C VAL A 259 -9.93 -27.81 5.48
N PHE A 260 -10.95 -28.57 5.18
CA PHE A 260 -12.30 -28.42 5.73
C PHE A 260 -12.60 -29.56 6.73
N LEU A 261 -11.83 -29.63 7.81
CA LEU A 261 -11.96 -30.69 8.82
C LEU A 261 -13.24 -30.59 9.64
N ASN A 262 -13.84 -29.44 9.75
CA ASN A 262 -15.03 -29.21 10.58
C ASN A 262 -16.12 -28.48 9.79
N LYS A 263 -16.97 -29.25 9.10
CA LYS A 263 -18.09 -28.73 8.31
C LYS A 263 -19.06 -27.86 9.12
N LYS A 264 -19.28 -28.18 10.42
CA LYS A 264 -20.13 -27.37 11.31
C LYS A 264 -19.53 -25.99 11.53
N LYS A 265 -18.25 -25.89 11.83
CA LYS A 265 -17.53 -24.62 12.03
C LYS A 265 -17.46 -23.81 10.73
N GLU A 266 -17.17 -24.46 9.61
CA GLU A 266 -17.19 -23.82 8.29
C GLU A 266 -18.55 -23.18 8.01
N LYS A 267 -19.65 -23.90 8.24
CA LYS A 267 -21.01 -23.39 8.05
C LYS A 267 -21.28 -22.16 8.94
N ILE A 268 -20.87 -22.20 10.21
CA ILE A 268 -21.00 -21.06 11.13
C ILE A 268 -20.25 -19.84 10.61
N LEU A 269 -18.99 -19.99 10.17
CA LEU A 269 -18.17 -18.92 9.66
C LEU A 269 -18.76 -18.31 8.37
N ARG A 270 -19.21 -19.15 7.43
CA ARG A 270 -19.86 -18.68 6.20
C ARG A 270 -21.17 -17.94 6.48
N ASN A 271 -21.97 -18.39 7.44
CA ASN A 271 -23.19 -17.70 7.87
C ASN A 271 -22.89 -16.32 8.50
N LYS A 272 -21.72 -16.13 9.11
CA LYS A 272 -21.23 -14.82 9.55
C LYS A 272 -20.70 -13.96 8.39
N GLY A 273 -20.77 -14.42 7.14
CA GLY A 273 -20.29 -13.70 5.96
C GLY A 273 -18.77 -13.78 5.76
N ILE A 274 -18.11 -14.72 6.41
CA ILE A 274 -16.66 -14.92 6.29
C ILE A 274 -16.36 -15.73 5.01
N ASN A 275 -15.48 -15.18 4.17
CA ASN A 275 -15.00 -15.87 2.98
C ASN A 275 -13.89 -16.88 3.35
N ILE A 276 -14.12 -18.16 3.12
CA ILE A 276 -13.14 -19.22 3.39
C ILE A 276 -12.54 -19.67 2.07
N ILE A 277 -11.22 -19.50 1.94
CA ILE A 277 -10.45 -19.77 0.73
C ILE A 277 -9.54 -20.96 0.98
N LEU A 278 -9.76 -22.04 0.22
CA LEU A 278 -8.88 -23.20 0.25
C LEU A 278 -7.62 -22.92 -0.56
N VAL A 279 -6.46 -23.24 0.01
CA VAL A 279 -5.15 -23.11 -0.63
C VAL A 279 -4.30 -24.35 -0.35
N LYS A 280 -3.26 -24.58 -1.15
CA LYS A 280 -2.31 -25.67 -0.93
C LYS A 280 -1.55 -25.48 0.38
N HIS A 281 -1.06 -26.59 0.93
CA HIS A 281 -0.20 -26.59 2.12
C HIS A 281 1.26 -26.86 1.75
N ASN A 282 2.15 -26.45 2.63
CA ASN A 282 3.57 -26.81 2.62
C ASN A 282 3.78 -28.21 3.29
N LYS A 283 5.05 -28.65 3.37
CA LYS A 283 5.43 -29.92 3.99
C LYS A 283 5.01 -30.04 5.48
N ASN A 284 4.78 -28.92 6.14
CA ASN A 284 4.38 -28.84 7.55
C ASN A 284 2.85 -28.72 7.73
N ASN A 285 2.07 -28.99 6.68
CA ASN A 285 0.61 -28.81 6.66
C ASN A 285 0.16 -27.38 7.01
N GLN A 286 0.99 -26.39 6.69
CA GLN A 286 0.66 -24.98 6.83
C GLN A 286 0.29 -24.40 5.47
N VAL A 287 -0.52 -23.35 5.47
CA VAL A 287 -0.88 -22.58 4.28
C VAL A 287 0.38 -22.20 3.50
N LEU A 288 0.40 -22.49 2.20
CA LEU A 288 1.50 -22.15 1.31
C LEU A 288 1.42 -20.68 0.94
N LEU A 289 2.37 -19.85 1.41
CA LEU A 289 2.34 -18.39 1.23
C LEU A 289 2.28 -17.96 -0.23
N LYS A 290 2.99 -18.64 -1.14
CA LYS A 290 2.95 -18.36 -2.58
C LYS A 290 1.53 -18.42 -3.15
N GLU A 291 0.71 -19.39 -2.70
CA GLU A 291 -0.69 -19.49 -3.14
C GLU A 291 -1.53 -18.35 -2.57
N VAL A 292 -1.29 -17.96 -1.31
CA VAL A 292 -1.95 -16.80 -0.70
C VAL A 292 -1.64 -15.53 -1.48
N ILE A 293 -0.36 -15.27 -1.77
CA ILE A 293 0.08 -14.09 -2.52
C ILE A 293 -0.53 -14.06 -3.93
N LYS A 294 -0.59 -15.23 -4.60
CA LYS A 294 -1.28 -15.37 -5.88
C LYS A 294 -2.77 -14.99 -5.79
N LYS A 295 -3.48 -15.50 -4.76
CA LYS A 295 -4.88 -15.16 -4.52
C LYS A 295 -5.10 -13.68 -4.24
N LEU A 296 -4.20 -13.04 -3.51
CA LEU A 296 -4.24 -11.61 -3.25
C LEU A 296 -3.99 -10.78 -4.54
N TYR A 297 -3.08 -11.23 -5.39
CA TYR A 297 -2.90 -10.64 -6.73
C TYR A 297 -4.16 -10.76 -7.60
N GLU A 298 -4.80 -11.93 -7.64
CA GLU A 298 -6.05 -12.17 -8.36
C GLU A 298 -7.18 -11.23 -7.85
N GLN A 299 -7.22 -10.93 -6.56
CA GLN A 299 -8.14 -9.98 -5.93
C GLN A 299 -7.74 -8.52 -6.13
N LYS A 300 -6.67 -8.23 -6.88
CA LYS A 300 -6.18 -6.88 -7.20
C LYS A 300 -5.72 -6.07 -5.97
N ILE A 301 -5.22 -6.75 -4.94
CA ILE A 301 -4.60 -6.10 -3.78
C ILE A 301 -3.27 -5.45 -4.23
N ASN A 302 -3.14 -4.15 -4.04
CA ASN A 302 -1.92 -3.40 -4.32
C ASN A 302 -0.99 -3.38 -3.10
N ASN A 303 -1.51 -2.98 -1.94
CA ASN A 303 -0.75 -2.81 -0.70
C ASN A 303 -1.26 -3.76 0.37
N LEU A 304 -0.40 -4.66 0.84
CA LEU A 304 -0.69 -5.62 1.90
C LEU A 304 0.09 -5.22 3.16
N PHE A 305 -0.61 -5.06 4.27
CA PHE A 305 -0.03 -4.77 5.57
C PHE A 305 -0.01 -6.02 6.44
N ILE A 306 1.15 -6.39 6.98
CA ILE A 306 1.29 -7.56 7.83
C ILE A 306 1.27 -7.10 9.29
N GLU A 307 0.31 -7.63 10.05
CA GLU A 307 0.27 -7.54 11.51
C GLU A 307 0.21 -8.95 12.08
N ALA A 308 1.37 -9.57 12.27
CA ALA A 308 1.50 -10.97 12.65
C ALA A 308 2.71 -11.20 13.56
N GLY A 309 2.75 -12.36 14.19
CA GLY A 309 3.88 -12.78 15.01
C GLY A 309 5.10 -13.26 14.21
N SER A 310 6.13 -13.70 14.93
CA SER A 310 7.41 -14.12 14.36
C SER A 310 7.32 -15.24 13.32
N ASP A 311 6.39 -16.18 13.44
CA ASP A 311 6.25 -17.33 12.51
C ASP A 311 5.96 -16.84 11.07
N ILE A 312 4.99 -15.95 10.92
CA ILE A 312 4.60 -15.42 9.61
C ILE A 312 5.69 -14.48 9.08
N ASN A 313 6.24 -13.60 9.91
CA ASN A 313 7.33 -12.72 9.52
C ASN A 313 8.54 -13.51 9.04
N SER A 314 8.96 -14.54 9.78
CA SER A 314 10.07 -15.41 9.39
C SER A 314 9.83 -16.11 8.06
N SER A 315 8.60 -16.61 7.86
CA SER A 315 8.24 -17.30 6.61
C SER A 315 8.25 -16.33 5.42
N LEU A 316 7.75 -15.11 5.58
CA LEU A 316 7.75 -14.07 4.55
C LEU A 316 9.19 -13.60 4.23
N ILE A 317 10.06 -13.47 5.25
CA ILE A 317 11.47 -13.12 5.09
C ILE A 317 12.20 -14.22 4.31
N LYS A 318 12.03 -15.49 4.70
CA LYS A 318 12.65 -16.64 4.02
C LYS A 318 12.30 -16.71 2.52
N GLU A 319 11.10 -16.29 2.15
CA GLU A 319 10.61 -16.29 0.76
C GLU A 319 10.87 -14.96 0.02
N ASN A 320 11.61 -14.00 0.61
CA ASN A 320 11.86 -12.65 0.06
C ASN A 320 10.59 -11.90 -0.33
N LEU A 321 9.52 -12.05 0.47
CA LEU A 321 8.21 -11.47 0.16
C LEU A 321 7.99 -10.10 0.82
N ILE A 322 8.74 -9.73 1.85
CA ILE A 322 8.61 -8.43 2.52
C ILE A 322 9.36 -7.36 1.72
N ASP A 323 8.65 -6.32 1.32
CA ASP A 323 9.24 -5.17 0.63
C ASP A 323 9.68 -4.07 1.62
N GLU A 324 8.94 -3.90 2.74
CA GLU A 324 9.23 -2.85 3.72
C GLU A 324 8.90 -3.37 5.14
N ILE A 325 9.81 -3.10 6.09
CA ILE A 325 9.59 -3.34 7.52
C ILE A 325 9.37 -1.99 8.20
N ILE A 326 8.31 -1.90 8.99
CA ILE A 326 8.01 -0.79 9.88
C ILE A 326 8.25 -1.29 11.30
N LEU A 327 9.42 -0.98 11.83
CA LEU A 327 9.84 -1.40 13.16
C LEU A 327 9.49 -0.29 14.17
N CYS A 328 8.56 -0.60 15.06
CA CYS A 328 8.20 0.26 16.19
C CYS A 328 8.97 -0.25 17.43
N ARG A 329 10.01 0.44 17.82
CA ARG A 329 10.92 0.03 18.89
C ARG A 329 10.69 0.85 20.14
N SER A 330 10.48 0.19 21.26
CA SER A 330 10.41 0.83 22.58
C SER A 330 11.72 0.65 23.34
N GLY A 331 11.97 1.48 24.36
CA GLY A 331 13.14 1.39 25.23
C GLY A 331 13.11 0.21 26.24
N ARG A 332 12.14 -0.70 26.16
CA ARG A 332 12.03 -1.87 27.06
C ARG A 332 13.06 -2.95 26.71
N ILE A 333 13.52 -3.70 27.70
CA ILE A 333 14.37 -4.88 27.53
C ILE A 333 13.65 -6.07 28.17
N PHE A 334 13.52 -7.18 27.43
CA PHE A 334 12.83 -8.38 27.90
C PHE A 334 13.76 -9.56 28.21
N GLY A 335 14.99 -9.55 27.69
CA GLY A 335 15.94 -10.60 27.93
C GLY A 335 15.82 -11.78 26.95
N ASN A 336 16.63 -12.80 27.21
CA ASN A 336 16.79 -13.93 26.28
C ASN A 336 15.54 -14.81 26.14
N ASP A 337 14.75 -14.94 27.16
CA ASP A 337 13.51 -15.73 27.18
C ASP A 337 12.33 -15.07 26.47
N GLY A 338 12.45 -13.78 26.14
CA GLY A 338 11.47 -13.11 25.30
C GLY A 338 11.43 -13.67 23.87
N ARG A 339 10.23 -13.70 23.22
CA ARG A 339 10.07 -14.15 21.83
C ARG A 339 10.67 -13.15 20.86
N SER A 340 11.59 -13.60 20.01
CA SER A 340 12.27 -12.77 19.02
C SER A 340 11.33 -12.32 17.89
N ILE A 341 11.66 -11.18 17.26
CA ILE A 341 10.95 -10.64 16.09
C ILE A 341 10.95 -11.62 14.90
N VAL A 342 11.99 -12.43 14.78
CA VAL A 342 12.21 -13.43 13.74
C VAL A 342 12.67 -14.74 14.39
N ASN A 343 12.11 -15.85 13.95
CA ASN A 343 12.54 -17.18 14.35
C ASN A 343 13.82 -17.62 13.61
N ASN A 344 14.31 -18.79 13.91
CA ASN A 344 15.51 -19.32 13.25
C ASN A 344 15.32 -19.38 11.71
N LEU A 345 16.19 -18.67 11.01
CA LEU A 345 16.23 -18.63 9.54
C LEU A 345 17.21 -19.65 8.95
N ASN A 346 17.99 -20.37 9.80
CA ASN A 346 19.03 -21.33 9.41
C ASN A 346 20.12 -20.71 8.52
N ILE A 347 20.44 -19.43 8.72
CA ILE A 347 21.49 -18.73 7.98
C ILE A 347 22.85 -19.16 8.54
N LYS A 348 23.74 -19.65 7.68
CA LYS A 348 25.10 -20.10 8.05
C LYS A 348 26.17 -19.04 7.77
N GLU A 349 25.94 -18.13 6.84
CA GLU A 349 26.88 -17.09 6.45
C GLU A 349 26.14 -15.76 6.30
N ILE A 350 26.77 -14.65 6.72
CA ILE A 350 26.19 -13.30 6.67
C ILE A 350 25.74 -12.92 5.24
N LYS A 351 26.50 -13.30 4.22
CA LYS A 351 26.17 -13.01 2.81
C LYS A 351 24.83 -13.59 2.34
N HIS A 352 24.32 -14.63 3.02
CA HIS A 352 23.05 -15.27 2.72
C HIS A 352 21.88 -14.66 3.51
N SER A 353 22.14 -13.64 4.35
CA SER A 353 21.08 -12.95 5.08
C SER A 353 20.31 -11.96 4.18
N ASN A 354 19.02 -11.82 4.45
CA ASN A 354 18.23 -10.75 3.84
C ASN A 354 18.77 -9.40 4.32
N LYS A 355 19.07 -8.50 3.39
CA LYS A 355 19.56 -7.16 3.71
C LYS A 355 18.47 -6.12 3.43
N PHE A 356 18.01 -5.46 4.48
CA PHE A 356 17.15 -4.29 4.40
C PHE A 356 18.00 -3.03 4.53
N TYR A 357 17.61 -1.98 3.81
CA TYR A 357 18.27 -0.68 3.81
C TYR A 357 17.43 0.31 4.58
N PHE A 358 18.08 1.10 5.42
CA PHE A 358 17.43 2.17 6.14
C PHE A 358 16.81 3.19 5.17
N LYS A 359 15.56 3.54 5.41
CA LYS A 359 14.83 4.54 4.62
C LYS A 359 14.71 5.84 5.41
N ASP A 360 14.06 5.79 6.53
CA ASP A 360 13.85 6.91 7.44
C ASP A 360 13.50 6.43 8.85
N SER A 361 13.54 7.36 9.82
CA SER A 361 13.05 7.13 11.17
C SER A 361 12.55 8.43 11.79
N PHE A 362 11.69 8.29 12.79
CA PHE A 362 11.20 9.39 13.62
C PHE A 362 10.78 8.88 14.99
N THR A 363 10.69 9.77 15.96
CA THR A 363 10.26 9.46 17.33
C THR A 363 8.78 9.77 17.52
N LEU A 364 8.12 8.93 18.29
CA LEU A 364 6.76 9.17 18.80
C LEU A 364 6.77 8.92 20.30
N ASP A 365 6.81 9.99 21.08
CA ASP A 365 7.09 9.96 22.50
C ASP A 365 8.45 9.27 22.78
N GLU A 366 8.44 8.15 23.51
CA GLU A 366 9.62 7.35 23.84
C GLU A 366 9.93 6.23 22.84
N ASP A 367 9.06 6.03 21.82
CA ASP A 367 9.24 5.00 20.79
C ASP A 367 9.92 5.56 19.55
N ILE A 368 10.70 4.71 18.87
CA ILE A 368 11.29 5.00 17.57
C ILE A 368 10.55 4.18 16.52
N ILE A 369 10.12 4.86 15.45
CA ILE A 369 9.58 4.21 14.26
C ILE A 369 10.65 4.23 13.18
N GLU A 370 11.06 3.06 12.72
CA GLU A 370 12.09 2.89 11.68
C GLU A 370 11.46 2.24 10.44
N ASN A 371 11.74 2.79 9.28
CA ASN A 371 11.32 2.21 8.01
C ASN A 371 12.55 1.62 7.29
N TRP A 372 12.47 0.35 6.93
CA TRP A 372 13.53 -0.43 6.28
C TRP A 372 13.00 -1.05 5.00
N VAL A 373 13.69 -0.89 3.87
CA VAL A 373 13.26 -1.32 2.53
C VAL A 373 14.16 -2.45 2.03
N PHE A 374 13.56 -3.49 1.50
CA PHE A 374 14.26 -4.57 0.82
C PHE A 374 14.55 -4.18 -0.62
N LYS A 375 15.85 -4.23 -0.99
CA LYS A 375 16.31 -4.00 -2.36
C LYS A 375 16.87 -5.34 -2.89
N GLY A 376 15.94 -6.24 -3.22
CA GLY A 376 16.28 -7.53 -3.82
C GLY A 376 15.90 -7.63 -5.27
#